data_c0b33afc24a6c1ef55e629ddfee2ec31
#
_entry.id   c0b33afc24a6c1ef55e629ddfee2ec31
#
_cell.length_a   1.000
_cell.length_b   1.000
_cell.length_c   1.000
_cell.angle_alpha   90.00
_cell.angle_beta   90.00
_cell.angle_gamma   90.00
#
_symmetry.space_group_name_H-M   'P 1'
#
loop_
_entity.id
_entity.type
_entity.pdbx_description
1 polymer ?
#
loop_
_entity_poly.entity_id
_entity_poly.type
_entity_poly.pdbx_seq_one_letter_code
_entity_poly.pdbx_strand_id
1 'polypeptide(L)'
;MASTSYTKQDHTEPAFPKLVWSKPETKQSAGKLLIIGGNANGIAAPLQSYDYAQKAGIGVSRVALPSALKSVAGKLIDTGTYVPSTPSGSFSKQALAELLESATWADSMVLAGDFGRNSETAVLLESLLKKSNTSAILSKDMIDYVATTPTMMERNALTVLVASLSQLQKLVRQSIKQPAISFDMNIAQLVEALKDISIATKSSIITKHHTMLFVAHEGEVSATDSRTDDEMWQVKTAAYASEWLAQQPEKPFAALTTAIFNSLQAEKAE
;
A
#
# COMPACT_ATOMS: atom_id res chain seq x y z
N MET A 1 6.32 9.63 33.62
CA MET A 1 6.02 8.87 32.38
C MET A 1 5.96 9.89 31.26
N ALA A 2 6.84 9.84 30.27
CA ALA A 2 6.75 10.73 29.13
C ALA A 2 5.42 10.44 28.40
N SER A 3 4.64 11.46 28.10
CA SER A 3 3.41 11.32 27.32
C SER A 3 3.80 10.91 25.91
N THR A 4 3.47 9.70 25.50
CA THR A 4 3.66 9.25 24.11
C THR A 4 2.83 10.14 23.21
N SER A 5 3.49 11.03 22.46
CA SER A 5 2.82 11.96 21.55
C SER A 5 2.51 11.26 20.25
N TYR A 6 1.25 11.26 19.81
CA TYR A 6 0.80 10.86 18.50
C TYR A 6 -0.42 11.68 18.07
N THR A 7 -0.65 11.78 16.77
CA THR A 7 -1.81 12.49 16.20
C THR A 7 -3.05 11.62 16.30
N LYS A 8 -4.07 12.09 17.01
CA LYS A 8 -5.37 11.42 17.06
C LYS A 8 -6.26 11.93 15.93
N GLN A 9 -6.91 11.01 15.27
CA GLN A 9 -7.92 11.29 14.24
C GLN A 9 -9.14 10.43 14.54
N ASP A 10 -10.30 11.00 14.42
CA ASP A 10 -11.55 10.22 14.47
C ASP A 10 -12.22 10.19 13.09
N HIS A 11 -13.32 9.44 12.98
CA HIS A 11 -14.06 9.27 11.74
C HIS A 11 -14.95 10.47 11.40
N THR A 12 -15.01 11.52 12.21
CA THR A 12 -15.84 12.72 12.00
C THR A 12 -14.99 13.92 11.63
N GLU A 13 -13.77 13.99 12.15
CA GLU A 13 -12.91 15.16 12.03
C GLU A 13 -11.50 14.76 11.55
N PRO A 14 -11.08 15.23 10.35
CA PRO A 14 -9.76 14.90 9.82
C PRO A 14 -8.66 15.63 10.61
N ALA A 15 -7.54 14.95 10.87
CA ALA A 15 -6.37 15.57 11.50
C ALA A 15 -5.76 16.69 10.65
N PHE A 16 -5.91 16.61 9.33
CA PHE A 16 -5.37 17.57 8.36
C PHE A 16 -6.47 18.14 7.47
N PRO A 17 -7.39 18.99 7.99
CA PRO A 17 -8.56 19.48 7.23
C PRO A 17 -8.18 20.27 5.98
N LYS A 18 -7.05 21.00 6.01
CA LYS A 18 -6.56 21.74 4.82
C LYS A 18 -6.21 20.82 3.65
N LEU A 19 -5.74 19.61 3.89
CA LEU A 19 -5.47 18.64 2.83
C LEU A 19 -6.77 18.15 2.18
N VAL A 20 -7.80 17.87 2.98
CA VAL A 20 -9.10 17.41 2.48
C VAL A 20 -9.71 18.44 1.49
N TRP A 21 -9.53 19.73 1.76
CA TRP A 21 -9.99 20.80 0.89
C TRP A 21 -9.10 21.06 -0.34
N SER A 22 -7.88 20.53 -0.36
CA SER A 22 -6.92 20.70 -1.47
C SER A 22 -7.00 19.59 -2.52
N LYS A 23 -8.08 18.82 -2.55
CA LYS A 23 -8.29 17.79 -3.59
C LYS A 23 -8.29 18.41 -4.98
N PRO A 24 -7.65 17.73 -5.94
CA PRO A 24 -7.64 18.19 -7.33
C PRO A 24 -9.05 18.29 -7.91
N GLU A 25 -9.35 19.40 -8.63
CA GLU A 25 -10.64 19.61 -9.26
C GLU A 25 -10.80 18.85 -10.58
N THR A 26 -9.70 18.42 -11.18
CA THR A 26 -9.72 17.73 -12.48
C THR A 26 -9.05 16.37 -12.43
N LYS A 27 -9.50 15.44 -13.27
CA LYS A 27 -8.87 14.12 -13.40
C LYS A 27 -7.40 14.20 -13.82
N GLN A 28 -7.01 15.22 -14.59
CA GLN A 28 -5.62 15.38 -15.05
C GLN A 28 -4.66 15.71 -13.90
N SER A 29 -5.12 16.44 -12.89
CA SER A 29 -4.36 16.80 -11.69
C SER A 29 -4.51 15.79 -10.55
N ALA A 30 -5.41 14.83 -10.68
CA ALA A 30 -5.71 13.85 -9.63
C ALA A 30 -4.77 12.62 -9.61
N GLY A 31 -3.67 12.69 -10.37
CA GLY A 31 -2.60 11.70 -10.34
C GLY A 31 -2.80 10.47 -11.22
N LYS A 32 -1.69 9.75 -11.44
CA LYS A 32 -1.60 8.52 -12.24
C LYS A 32 -1.17 7.37 -11.35
N LEU A 33 -1.95 6.29 -11.36
CA LEU A 33 -1.71 5.10 -10.54
C LEU A 33 -1.43 3.88 -11.39
N LEU A 34 -0.35 3.16 -11.06
CA LEU A 34 -0.10 1.82 -11.56
C LEU A 34 -0.47 0.79 -10.48
N ILE A 35 -1.35 -0.14 -10.80
CA ILE A 35 -1.72 -1.27 -9.95
C ILE A 35 -1.09 -2.53 -10.52
N ILE A 36 -0.34 -3.27 -9.72
CA ILE A 36 0.33 -4.51 -10.12
C ILE A 36 -0.13 -5.62 -9.18
N GLY A 37 -0.58 -6.74 -9.71
CA GLY A 37 -0.98 -7.88 -8.88
C GLY A 37 -1.65 -9.00 -9.68
N GLY A 38 -2.05 -10.05 -8.97
CA GLY A 38 -2.73 -11.19 -9.55
C GLY A 38 -1.82 -12.32 -10.03
N ASN A 39 -2.40 -13.50 -10.13
CA ASN A 39 -1.84 -14.71 -10.71
C ASN A 39 -3.01 -15.59 -11.21
N ALA A 40 -2.72 -16.72 -11.83
CA ALA A 40 -3.75 -17.62 -12.36
C ALA A 40 -4.81 -18.08 -11.33
N ASN A 41 -4.47 -18.06 -10.04
CA ASN A 41 -5.34 -18.53 -8.95
C ASN A 41 -5.99 -17.38 -8.14
N GLY A 42 -5.62 -16.13 -8.38
CA GLY A 42 -6.14 -14.98 -7.65
C GLY A 42 -6.00 -13.67 -8.42
N ILE A 43 -7.08 -12.91 -8.48
CA ILE A 43 -7.14 -11.61 -9.17
C ILE A 43 -7.92 -10.58 -8.34
N ALA A 44 -8.45 -10.97 -7.19
CA ALA A 44 -9.34 -10.11 -6.42
C ALA A 44 -8.64 -8.83 -5.92
N ALA A 45 -7.41 -8.94 -5.44
CA ALA A 45 -6.70 -7.79 -4.90
C ALA A 45 -6.44 -6.67 -5.94
N PRO A 46 -5.90 -6.93 -7.14
CA PRO A 46 -5.73 -5.86 -8.13
C PRO A 46 -7.07 -5.30 -8.66
N LEU A 47 -8.12 -6.11 -8.81
CA LEU A 47 -9.44 -5.63 -9.23
C LEU A 47 -10.05 -4.70 -8.18
N GLN A 48 -10.04 -5.11 -6.92
CA GLN A 48 -10.55 -4.28 -5.83
C GLN A 48 -9.71 -3.02 -5.61
N SER A 49 -8.37 -3.12 -5.76
CA SER A 49 -7.52 -1.92 -5.74
C SER A 49 -7.92 -0.92 -6.82
N TYR A 50 -8.25 -1.41 -8.01
CA TYR A 50 -8.75 -0.55 -9.09
C TYR A 50 -10.06 0.13 -8.72
N ASP A 51 -11.04 -0.63 -8.24
CA ASP A 51 -12.36 -0.09 -7.84
C ASP A 51 -12.23 0.93 -6.71
N TYR A 52 -11.44 0.63 -5.68
CA TYR A 52 -11.21 1.57 -4.58
C TYR A 52 -10.44 2.82 -5.02
N ALA A 53 -9.48 2.70 -5.94
CA ALA A 53 -8.77 3.85 -6.48
C ALA A 53 -9.71 4.78 -7.28
N GLN A 54 -10.67 4.22 -8.05
CA GLN A 54 -11.70 5.01 -8.73
C GLN A 54 -12.61 5.74 -7.71
N LYS A 55 -13.06 5.02 -6.66
CA LYS A 55 -13.87 5.62 -5.57
C LYS A 55 -13.10 6.69 -4.79
N ALA A 56 -11.80 6.52 -4.60
CA ALA A 56 -10.93 7.50 -3.96
C ALA A 56 -10.79 8.79 -4.77
N GLY A 57 -10.90 8.71 -6.11
CA GLY A 57 -10.85 9.87 -6.99
C GLY A 57 -9.54 10.02 -7.76
N ILE A 58 -8.80 8.91 -7.97
CA ILE A 58 -7.59 8.92 -8.81
C ILE A 58 -7.91 9.38 -10.24
N GLY A 59 -7.04 10.16 -10.84
CA GLY A 59 -7.25 10.69 -12.19
C GLY A 59 -7.23 9.62 -13.27
N VAL A 60 -6.16 8.86 -13.33
CA VAL A 60 -5.97 7.76 -14.29
C VAL A 60 -5.29 6.58 -13.60
N SER A 61 -5.81 5.38 -13.81
CA SER A 61 -5.16 4.15 -13.33
C SER A 61 -4.92 3.15 -14.46
N ARG A 62 -3.83 2.40 -14.36
CA ARG A 62 -3.51 1.24 -15.18
C ARG A 62 -3.35 0.02 -14.29
N VAL A 63 -3.83 -1.13 -14.75
CA VAL A 63 -3.68 -2.40 -14.02
C VAL A 63 -2.79 -3.32 -14.83
N ALA A 64 -1.63 -3.70 -14.28
CA ALA A 64 -0.72 -4.67 -14.87
C ALA A 64 -0.96 -6.06 -14.29
N LEU A 65 -1.29 -7.01 -15.14
CA LEU A 65 -1.64 -8.38 -14.80
C LEU A 65 -0.75 -9.36 -15.59
N PRO A 66 -0.52 -10.59 -15.08
CA PRO A 66 0.09 -11.65 -15.86
C PRO A 66 -0.75 -11.98 -17.10
N SER A 67 -0.11 -12.24 -18.24
CA SER A 67 -0.79 -12.55 -19.50
C SER A 67 -1.70 -13.78 -19.44
N ALA A 68 -1.44 -14.69 -18.50
CA ALA A 68 -2.30 -15.83 -18.21
C ALA A 68 -3.73 -15.42 -17.81
N LEU A 69 -3.91 -14.20 -17.29
CA LEU A 69 -5.23 -13.67 -16.87
C LEU A 69 -5.99 -12.95 -17.99
N LYS A 70 -5.42 -12.80 -19.19
CA LYS A 70 -6.01 -12.00 -20.27
C LYS A 70 -7.42 -12.44 -20.66
N SER A 71 -7.69 -13.72 -20.66
CA SER A 71 -9.02 -14.26 -21.03
C SER A 71 -10.09 -13.99 -19.96
N VAL A 72 -9.69 -13.89 -18.70
CA VAL A 72 -10.57 -13.68 -17.54
C VAL A 72 -10.76 -12.19 -17.27
N ALA A 73 -9.66 -11.46 -17.11
CA ALA A 73 -9.66 -10.06 -16.72
C ALA A 73 -9.97 -9.09 -17.85
N GLY A 74 -9.73 -9.47 -19.12
CA GLY A 74 -9.97 -8.60 -20.28
C GLY A 74 -11.41 -8.18 -20.49
N LYS A 75 -12.35 -8.82 -19.78
CA LYS A 75 -13.77 -8.44 -19.75
C LYS A 75 -14.14 -7.55 -18.55
N LEU A 76 -13.24 -7.43 -17.59
CA LEU A 76 -13.49 -6.79 -16.30
C LEU A 76 -12.78 -5.43 -16.16
N ILE A 77 -11.67 -5.24 -16.88
CA ILE A 77 -10.86 -4.02 -16.80
C ILE A 77 -10.50 -3.55 -18.21
N ASP A 78 -10.99 -2.38 -18.61
CA ASP A 78 -10.67 -1.77 -19.91
C ASP A 78 -9.23 -1.22 -19.97
N THR A 79 -8.64 -0.88 -18.82
CA THR A 79 -7.29 -0.31 -18.68
C THR A 79 -6.22 -1.35 -18.33
N GLY A 80 -6.51 -2.63 -18.56
CA GLY A 80 -5.63 -3.76 -18.24
C GLY A 80 -4.46 -3.88 -19.21
N THR A 81 -3.23 -3.89 -18.69
CA THR A 81 -2.00 -4.24 -19.41
C THR A 81 -1.60 -5.66 -19.02
N TYR A 82 -1.31 -6.50 -20.02
CA TYR A 82 -0.97 -7.91 -19.79
C TYR A 82 0.50 -8.14 -20.12
N VAL A 83 1.30 -8.37 -19.08
CA VAL A 83 2.74 -8.58 -19.18
C VAL A 83 3.11 -10.08 -19.17
N PRO A 84 4.32 -10.47 -19.63
CA PRO A 84 4.73 -11.86 -19.67
C PRO A 84 4.52 -12.64 -18.36
N SER A 85 3.93 -13.83 -18.46
CA SER A 85 3.67 -14.74 -17.35
C SER A 85 4.55 -15.99 -17.39
N THR A 86 4.78 -16.59 -16.21
CA THR A 86 5.35 -17.94 -16.06
C THR A 86 4.36 -19.00 -16.53
N PRO A 87 4.80 -20.24 -16.80
CA PRO A 87 3.87 -21.34 -17.10
C PRO A 87 2.84 -21.60 -15.99
N SER A 88 3.15 -21.25 -14.74
CA SER A 88 2.20 -21.34 -13.61
C SER A 88 1.24 -20.14 -13.50
N GLY A 89 1.30 -19.20 -14.45
CA GLY A 89 0.40 -18.06 -14.50
C GLY A 89 0.69 -16.92 -13.52
N SER A 90 1.89 -16.88 -12.96
CA SER A 90 2.40 -15.75 -12.18
C SER A 90 3.24 -14.82 -13.06
N PHE A 91 3.70 -13.69 -12.55
CA PHE A 91 4.57 -12.78 -13.31
C PHE A 91 5.92 -13.42 -13.64
N SER A 92 6.34 -13.36 -14.91
CA SER A 92 7.68 -13.76 -15.35
C SER A 92 8.68 -12.62 -15.22
N LYS A 93 9.97 -12.94 -14.98
CA LYS A 93 11.06 -11.95 -14.98
C LYS A 93 11.16 -11.14 -16.28
N GLN A 94 10.64 -11.68 -17.40
CA GLN A 94 10.59 -10.97 -18.68
C GLN A 94 9.67 -9.74 -18.67
N ALA A 95 8.73 -9.67 -17.71
CA ALA A 95 7.83 -8.52 -17.54
C ALA A 95 8.52 -7.24 -17.02
N LEU A 96 9.79 -7.34 -16.56
CA LEU A 96 10.46 -6.22 -15.85
C LEU A 96 10.51 -4.93 -16.67
N ALA A 97 10.84 -5.00 -17.95
CA ALA A 97 10.96 -3.79 -18.79
C ALA A 97 9.62 -3.05 -18.92
N GLU A 98 8.55 -3.78 -19.22
CA GLU A 98 7.19 -3.22 -19.36
C GLU A 98 6.66 -2.65 -18.05
N LEU A 99 6.95 -3.33 -16.92
CA LEU A 99 6.56 -2.82 -15.60
C LEU A 99 7.34 -1.58 -15.19
N LEU A 100 8.64 -1.47 -15.53
CA LEU A 100 9.44 -0.28 -15.29
C LEU A 100 8.98 0.92 -16.13
N GLU A 101 8.64 0.69 -17.40
CA GLU A 101 8.04 1.72 -18.26
C GLU A 101 6.72 2.23 -17.67
N SER A 102 5.84 1.30 -17.25
CA SER A 102 4.56 1.63 -16.61
C SER A 102 4.76 2.36 -15.27
N ALA A 103 5.76 1.98 -14.48
CA ALA A 103 6.09 2.65 -13.23
C ALA A 103 6.62 4.08 -13.46
N THR A 104 7.39 4.29 -14.51
CA THR A 104 7.88 5.64 -14.87
C THR A 104 6.75 6.57 -15.31
N TRP A 105 5.69 6.03 -15.90
CA TRP A 105 4.50 6.79 -16.26
C TRP A 105 3.66 7.22 -15.05
N ALA A 106 3.69 6.45 -13.95
CA ALA A 106 2.82 6.63 -12.78
C ALA A 106 3.45 7.56 -11.74
N ASP A 107 2.62 8.34 -11.04
CA ASP A 107 3.01 9.14 -9.88
C ASP A 107 3.15 8.27 -8.62
N SER A 108 2.37 7.19 -8.53
CA SER A 108 2.48 6.15 -7.50
C SER A 108 2.15 4.77 -8.05
N MET A 109 2.62 3.71 -7.39
CA MET A 109 2.26 2.33 -7.73
C MET A 109 1.79 1.55 -6.50
N VAL A 110 0.79 0.67 -6.70
CA VAL A 110 0.33 -0.30 -5.71
C VAL A 110 0.74 -1.69 -6.16
N LEU A 111 1.50 -2.39 -5.32
CA LEU A 111 1.67 -3.83 -5.42
C LEU A 111 0.56 -4.47 -4.59
N ALA A 112 -0.56 -4.74 -5.25
CA ALA A 112 -1.86 -5.00 -4.63
C ALA A 112 -1.95 -6.36 -3.93
N GLY A 113 -1.11 -7.32 -4.36
CA GLY A 113 -1.15 -8.69 -3.86
C GLY A 113 -1.69 -9.70 -4.87
N ASP A 114 -2.04 -10.87 -4.38
CA ASP A 114 -2.40 -12.05 -5.18
C ASP A 114 -1.26 -12.49 -6.12
N PHE A 115 0.01 -12.25 -5.74
CA PHE A 115 1.18 -12.68 -6.52
C PHE A 115 1.42 -14.19 -6.45
N GLY A 116 0.90 -14.85 -5.42
CA GLY A 116 1.15 -16.26 -5.15
C GLY A 116 2.56 -16.51 -4.61
N ARG A 117 3.00 -17.77 -4.64
CA ARG A 117 4.33 -18.19 -4.15
C ARG A 117 5.19 -18.67 -5.31
N ASN A 118 5.74 -17.74 -6.09
CA ASN A 118 6.59 -18.03 -7.23
C ASN A 118 7.94 -17.33 -7.09
N SER A 119 9.05 -18.07 -7.17
CA SER A 119 10.41 -17.54 -6.98
C SER A 119 10.82 -16.59 -8.10
N GLU A 120 10.37 -16.81 -9.34
CA GLU A 120 10.66 -15.93 -10.46
C GLU A 120 9.95 -14.59 -10.29
N THR A 121 8.69 -14.61 -9.82
CA THR A 121 7.94 -13.41 -9.45
C THR A 121 8.63 -12.66 -8.29
N ALA A 122 9.16 -13.35 -7.29
CA ALA A 122 9.91 -12.70 -6.20
C ALA A 122 11.11 -11.91 -6.72
N VAL A 123 11.91 -12.51 -7.61
CA VAL A 123 13.07 -11.85 -8.24
C VAL A 123 12.65 -10.66 -9.12
N LEU A 124 11.53 -10.80 -9.83
CA LEU A 124 10.96 -9.70 -10.62
C LEU A 124 10.58 -8.51 -9.72
N LEU A 125 9.80 -8.76 -8.65
CA LEU A 125 9.31 -7.72 -7.74
C LEU A 125 10.45 -7.02 -7.02
N GLU A 126 11.48 -7.77 -6.59
CA GLU A 126 12.70 -7.18 -6.04
C GLU A 126 13.39 -6.26 -7.05
N SER A 127 13.55 -6.73 -8.28
CA SER A 127 14.19 -5.95 -9.36
C SER A 127 13.38 -4.70 -9.72
N LEU A 128 12.05 -4.79 -9.75
CA LEU A 128 11.15 -3.68 -10.01
C LEU A 128 11.29 -2.62 -8.91
N LEU A 129 11.19 -3.01 -7.64
CA LEU A 129 11.30 -2.09 -6.51
C LEU A 129 12.67 -1.40 -6.47
N LYS A 130 13.76 -2.13 -6.69
CA LYS A 130 15.12 -1.57 -6.69
C LYS A 130 15.39 -0.59 -7.83
N LYS A 131 14.79 -0.81 -9.00
CA LYS A 131 15.06 0.00 -10.20
C LYS A 131 14.05 1.14 -10.40
N SER A 132 12.89 1.07 -9.78
CA SER A 132 11.86 2.11 -9.90
C SER A 132 12.07 3.22 -8.86
N ASN A 133 11.92 4.48 -9.30
CA ASN A 133 11.90 5.67 -8.43
C ASN A 133 10.48 6.12 -8.09
N THR A 134 9.45 5.39 -8.50
CA THR A 134 8.05 5.70 -8.21
C THR A 134 7.70 5.27 -6.80
N SER A 135 6.97 6.07 -6.03
CA SER A 135 6.46 5.70 -4.70
C SER A 135 5.65 4.41 -4.77
N ALA A 136 5.91 3.47 -3.85
CA ALA A 136 5.31 2.14 -3.87
C ALA A 136 4.52 1.83 -2.59
N ILE A 137 3.28 1.43 -2.76
CA ILE A 137 2.41 0.94 -1.70
C ILE A 137 2.31 -0.58 -1.81
N LEU A 138 2.73 -1.28 -0.76
CA LEU A 138 2.80 -2.73 -0.71
C LEU A 138 1.72 -3.28 0.21
N SER A 139 0.95 -4.26 -0.24
CA SER A 139 -0.14 -4.85 0.54
C SER A 139 -0.25 -6.37 0.36
N LYS A 140 -1.06 -7.01 1.19
CA LYS A 140 -1.37 -8.44 1.13
C LYS A 140 -0.09 -9.31 1.17
N ASP A 141 0.00 -10.30 0.27
CA ASP A 141 1.14 -11.22 0.18
C ASP A 141 2.46 -10.54 -0.27
N MET A 142 2.40 -9.31 -0.82
CA MET A 142 3.62 -8.55 -1.07
C MET A 142 4.41 -8.26 0.21
N ILE A 143 3.74 -8.08 1.34
CA ILE A 143 4.40 -7.90 2.64
C ILE A 143 5.18 -9.15 3.04
N ASP A 144 4.68 -10.34 2.72
CA ASP A 144 5.40 -11.60 2.96
C ASP A 144 6.66 -11.73 2.11
N TYR A 145 6.63 -11.25 0.86
CA TYR A 145 7.83 -11.18 0.02
C TYR A 145 8.88 -10.26 0.65
N VAL A 146 8.50 -9.07 1.08
CA VAL A 146 9.39 -8.11 1.76
C VAL A 146 9.95 -8.71 3.06
N ALA A 147 9.13 -9.39 3.85
CA ALA A 147 9.60 -10.03 5.08
C ALA A 147 10.66 -11.11 4.83
N THR A 148 10.57 -11.83 3.71
CA THR A 148 11.56 -12.84 3.33
C THR A 148 12.79 -12.27 2.60
N THR A 149 12.64 -11.09 1.97
CA THR A 149 13.69 -10.40 1.21
C THR A 149 13.73 -8.92 1.60
N PRO A 150 14.29 -8.59 2.78
CA PRO A 150 14.27 -7.21 3.30
C PRO A 150 14.96 -6.18 2.41
N THR A 151 15.89 -6.63 1.55
CA THR A 151 16.55 -5.77 0.55
C THR A 151 15.58 -5.10 -0.44
N MET A 152 14.33 -5.57 -0.53
CA MET A 152 13.28 -4.91 -1.31
C MET A 152 12.91 -3.52 -0.77
N MET A 153 13.19 -3.23 0.52
CA MET A 153 12.98 -1.91 1.13
C MET A 153 14.15 -0.96 0.93
N GLU A 154 15.31 -1.44 0.49
CA GLU A 154 16.51 -0.64 0.24
C GLU A 154 16.37 0.14 -1.08
N ARG A 155 15.59 1.20 -1.06
CA ARG A 155 15.32 2.03 -2.24
C ARG A 155 15.22 3.52 -1.86
N ASN A 156 15.47 4.40 -2.85
CA ASN A 156 15.44 5.85 -2.63
C ASN A 156 14.02 6.43 -2.64
N ALA A 157 13.07 5.78 -3.32
CA ALA A 157 11.70 6.24 -3.38
C ALA A 157 10.89 5.74 -2.16
N LEU A 158 9.87 6.51 -1.79
CA LEU A 158 9.00 6.19 -0.67
C LEU A 158 8.36 4.80 -0.83
N THR A 159 8.44 4.02 0.24
CA THR A 159 7.75 2.75 0.38
C THR A 159 6.74 2.82 1.51
N VAL A 160 5.51 2.38 1.26
CA VAL A 160 4.45 2.26 2.27
C VAL A 160 4.08 0.80 2.43
N LEU A 161 4.16 0.31 3.65
CA LEU A 161 3.80 -1.06 4.01
C LEU A 161 2.40 -1.06 4.63
N VAL A 162 1.40 -1.57 3.92
CA VAL A 162 0.06 -1.79 4.47
C VAL A 162 -0.02 -3.23 4.97
N ALA A 163 0.36 -3.42 6.23
CA ALA A 163 0.62 -4.71 6.83
C ALA A 163 -0.32 -5.03 7.99
N SER A 164 -0.79 -6.27 8.08
CA SER A 164 -1.42 -6.75 9.32
C SER A 164 -0.39 -6.80 10.45
N LEU A 165 -0.85 -6.81 11.69
CA LEU A 165 0.04 -6.86 12.84
C LEU A 165 0.93 -8.12 12.81
N SER A 166 0.38 -9.27 12.37
CA SER A 166 1.14 -10.52 12.21
C SER A 166 2.22 -10.43 11.12
N GLN A 167 1.92 -9.77 9.99
CA GLN A 167 2.90 -9.51 8.94
C GLN A 167 4.01 -8.59 9.44
N LEU A 168 3.63 -7.56 10.19
CA LEU A 168 4.59 -6.62 10.77
C LEU A 168 5.49 -7.31 11.81
N GLN A 169 4.94 -8.20 12.66
CA GLN A 169 5.72 -9.04 13.57
C GLN A 169 6.75 -9.90 12.82
N LYS A 170 6.33 -10.52 11.70
CA LYS A 170 7.21 -11.34 10.88
C LYS A 170 8.34 -10.51 10.27
N LEU A 171 8.00 -9.33 9.72
CA LEU A 171 8.96 -8.39 9.13
C LEU A 171 10.00 -7.94 10.16
N VAL A 172 9.56 -7.47 11.33
CA VAL A 172 10.44 -6.99 12.40
C VAL A 172 11.39 -8.10 12.86
N ARG A 173 10.88 -9.29 13.11
CA ARG A 173 11.70 -10.43 13.54
C ARG A 173 12.79 -10.82 12.54
N GLN A 174 12.52 -10.69 11.25
CA GLN A 174 13.45 -11.09 10.20
C GLN A 174 14.44 -9.99 9.80
N SER A 175 14.04 -8.70 9.90
CA SER A 175 14.78 -7.61 9.27
C SER A 175 15.40 -6.62 10.25
N ILE A 176 14.77 -6.33 11.40
CA ILE A 176 15.07 -5.11 12.16
C ILE A 176 15.71 -5.42 13.51
N LYS A 177 15.55 -6.64 14.04
CA LYS A 177 15.99 -7.04 15.39
C LYS A 177 15.51 -6.09 16.52
N GLN A 178 14.40 -5.40 16.31
CA GLN A 178 13.76 -4.49 17.26
C GLN A 178 12.88 -5.25 18.26
N PRO A 179 12.42 -4.62 19.34
CA PRO A 179 11.53 -5.28 20.29
C PRO A 179 10.32 -5.86 19.56
N ALA A 180 9.95 -7.08 19.95
CA ALA A 180 8.85 -7.78 19.32
C ALA A 180 7.54 -7.01 19.43
N ILE A 181 6.82 -6.84 18.32
CA ILE A 181 5.44 -6.39 18.35
C ILE A 181 4.56 -7.55 18.87
N SER A 182 3.64 -7.25 19.78
CA SER A 182 2.72 -8.22 20.34
C SER A 182 1.27 -7.75 20.21
N PHE A 183 0.32 -8.68 20.14
CA PHE A 183 -1.11 -8.37 20.05
C PHE A 183 -1.69 -7.79 21.35
N ASP A 184 -1.03 -8.00 22.47
CA ASP A 184 -1.39 -7.50 23.80
C ASP A 184 -0.80 -6.13 24.13
N MET A 185 -0.04 -5.52 23.20
CA MET A 185 0.45 -4.15 23.36
C MET A 185 -0.70 -3.17 23.50
N ASN A 186 -0.58 -2.28 24.49
CA ASN A 186 -1.46 -1.12 24.53
C ASN A 186 -1.07 -0.09 23.46
N ILE A 187 -1.92 0.91 23.24
CA ILE A 187 -1.74 1.92 22.20
C ILE A 187 -0.39 2.64 22.35
N ALA A 188 0.02 3.02 23.57
CA ALA A 188 1.26 3.73 23.78
C ALA A 188 2.50 2.90 23.41
N GLN A 189 2.52 1.62 23.79
CA GLN A 189 3.58 0.69 23.44
C GLN A 189 3.65 0.46 21.91
N LEU A 190 2.50 0.28 21.26
CA LEU A 190 2.45 0.10 19.81
C LEU A 190 2.91 1.36 19.06
N VAL A 191 2.51 2.55 19.52
CA VAL A 191 2.95 3.82 18.93
C VAL A 191 4.47 3.96 19.00
N GLU A 192 5.11 3.69 20.14
CA GLU A 192 6.58 3.74 20.24
C GLU A 192 7.24 2.70 19.33
N ALA A 193 6.73 1.47 19.28
CA ALA A 193 7.25 0.46 18.37
C ALA A 193 7.13 0.88 16.89
N LEU A 194 6.00 1.47 16.49
CA LEU A 194 5.79 1.94 15.12
C LEU A 194 6.70 3.11 14.74
N LYS A 195 6.99 4.03 15.67
CA LYS A 195 8.00 5.08 15.47
C LYS A 195 9.35 4.47 15.12
N ASP A 196 9.83 3.57 15.98
CA ASP A 196 11.14 2.94 15.82
C ASP A 196 11.21 2.15 14.49
N ILE A 197 10.16 1.40 14.14
CA ILE A 197 10.13 0.61 12.92
C ILE A 197 10.13 1.52 11.69
N SER A 198 9.35 2.61 11.68
CA SER A 198 9.29 3.53 10.54
C SER A 198 10.64 4.18 10.26
N ILE A 199 11.38 4.56 11.33
CA ILE A 199 12.74 5.10 11.24
C ILE A 199 13.72 4.02 10.75
N ALA A 200 13.69 2.83 11.35
CA ALA A 200 14.64 1.76 11.03
C ALA A 200 14.48 1.22 9.60
N THR A 201 13.24 1.15 9.10
CA THR A 201 12.96 0.65 7.74
C THR A 201 13.01 1.74 6.68
N LYS A 202 13.04 3.01 7.06
CA LYS A 202 12.86 4.16 6.16
C LYS A 202 11.59 4.03 5.29
N SER A 203 10.57 3.38 5.85
CA SER A 203 9.30 3.12 5.17
C SER A 203 8.14 3.65 6.00
N SER A 204 7.11 4.14 5.35
CA SER A 204 5.85 4.40 6.04
C SER A 204 5.14 3.08 6.33
N ILE A 205 4.43 3.02 7.45
CA ILE A 205 3.72 1.82 7.89
C ILE A 205 2.27 2.18 8.11
N ILE A 206 1.38 1.37 7.57
CA ILE A 206 -0.04 1.40 7.91
C ILE A 206 -0.41 0.03 8.46
N THR A 207 -0.94 0.00 9.67
CA THR A 207 -1.35 -1.25 10.32
C THR A 207 -2.63 -1.09 11.09
N LYS A 208 -3.38 -2.19 11.22
CA LYS A 208 -4.60 -2.24 12.03
C LYS A 208 -4.32 -3.03 13.31
N HIS A 209 -4.74 -2.47 14.45
CA HIS A 209 -4.74 -3.14 15.73
C HIS A 209 -6.08 -2.89 16.42
N HIS A 210 -6.83 -3.96 16.69
CA HIS A 210 -8.24 -3.89 17.07
C HIS A 210 -9.04 -3.01 16.09
N THR A 211 -9.76 -2.01 16.60
CA THR A 211 -10.55 -1.06 15.82
C THR A 211 -9.74 0.14 15.32
N MET A 212 -8.44 0.20 15.59
CA MET A 212 -7.62 1.35 15.28
C MET A 212 -6.73 1.10 14.06
N LEU A 213 -6.70 2.06 13.14
CA LEU A 213 -5.72 2.15 12.06
C LEU A 213 -4.61 3.13 12.45
N PHE A 214 -3.38 2.69 12.33
CA PHE A 214 -2.18 3.47 12.63
C PHE A 214 -1.43 3.78 11.35
N VAL A 215 -0.95 5.02 11.24
CA VAL A 215 0.02 5.44 10.22
C VAL A 215 1.29 5.84 10.94
N ALA A 216 2.44 5.32 10.52
CA ALA A 216 3.75 5.75 11.01
C ALA A 216 4.63 6.15 9.83
N HIS A 217 5.33 7.27 9.95
CA HIS A 217 6.26 7.80 8.96
C HIS A 217 7.35 8.62 9.66
N GLU A 218 8.61 8.25 9.48
CA GLU A 218 9.78 8.94 10.04
C GLU A 218 9.64 9.31 11.53
N GLY A 219 9.07 8.42 12.34
CA GLY A 219 8.88 8.61 13.78
C GLY A 219 7.64 9.40 14.17
N GLU A 220 6.87 9.94 13.23
CA GLU A 220 5.53 10.46 13.49
C GLU A 220 4.50 9.34 13.43
N VAL A 221 3.50 9.36 14.31
CA VAL A 221 2.42 8.36 14.32
C VAL A 221 1.07 9.03 14.44
N SER A 222 0.10 8.58 13.64
CA SER A 222 -1.31 8.88 13.82
C SER A 222 -2.10 7.61 14.12
N ALA A 223 -3.23 7.77 14.82
CA ALA A 223 -4.15 6.69 15.11
C ALA A 223 -5.58 7.15 14.83
N THR A 224 -6.32 6.34 14.06
CA THR A 224 -7.69 6.60 13.63
C THR A 224 -8.59 5.44 14.06
N ASP A 225 -9.71 5.73 14.73
CA ASP A 225 -10.72 4.71 15.06
C ASP A 225 -11.51 4.31 13.81
N SER A 226 -11.32 3.08 13.34
CA SER A 226 -11.95 2.58 12.11
C SER A 226 -13.36 2.05 12.31
N ARG A 227 -13.72 1.60 13.53
CA ARG A 227 -15.03 1.01 13.91
C ARG A 227 -15.54 -0.13 13.02
N THR A 228 -14.79 -0.53 11.99
CA THR A 228 -15.20 -1.54 11.01
C THR A 228 -14.27 -2.74 11.03
N ASP A 229 -14.81 -3.90 10.78
CA ASP A 229 -14.09 -5.17 10.63
C ASP A 229 -14.10 -5.59 9.16
N ASP A 230 -13.55 -4.71 8.30
CA ASP A 230 -13.43 -4.97 6.88
C ASP A 230 -12.26 -5.94 6.62
N GLU A 231 -12.57 -7.12 6.06
CA GLU A 231 -11.56 -8.13 5.66
C GLU A 231 -10.64 -7.61 4.55
N MET A 232 -11.11 -6.66 3.75
CA MET A 232 -10.38 -6.08 2.63
C MET A 232 -9.66 -4.78 2.97
N TRP A 233 -9.59 -4.41 4.26
CA TRP A 233 -9.02 -3.16 4.72
C TRP A 233 -7.63 -2.85 4.13
N GLN A 234 -6.76 -3.86 3.96
CA GLN A 234 -5.42 -3.63 3.40
C GLN A 234 -5.48 -3.15 1.95
N VAL A 235 -6.31 -3.77 1.11
CA VAL A 235 -6.45 -3.40 -0.31
C VAL A 235 -7.07 -2.02 -0.45
N LYS A 236 -8.14 -1.77 0.30
CA LYS A 236 -8.81 -0.48 0.35
C LYS A 236 -7.87 0.62 0.80
N THR A 237 -7.22 0.43 1.95
CA THR A 237 -6.27 1.39 2.50
C THR A 237 -5.11 1.66 1.54
N ALA A 238 -4.57 0.63 0.88
CA ALA A 238 -3.50 0.79 -0.09
C ALA A 238 -3.93 1.66 -1.29
N ALA A 239 -5.14 1.47 -1.80
CA ALA A 239 -5.68 2.26 -2.90
C ALA A 239 -5.85 3.75 -2.52
N TYR A 240 -6.46 4.03 -1.35
CA TYR A 240 -6.60 5.41 -0.86
C TYR A 240 -5.25 6.06 -0.53
N ALA A 241 -4.31 5.31 0.06
CA ALA A 241 -2.96 5.80 0.33
C ALA A 241 -2.22 6.17 -0.96
N SER A 242 -2.39 5.39 -2.02
CA SER A 242 -1.74 5.67 -3.30
C SER A 242 -2.27 6.92 -3.98
N GLU A 243 -3.59 7.14 -3.93
CA GLU A 243 -4.21 8.36 -4.45
C GLU A 243 -3.66 9.60 -3.73
N TRP A 244 -3.70 9.58 -2.40
CA TRP A 244 -3.25 10.73 -1.62
C TRP A 244 -1.75 11.01 -1.77
N LEU A 245 -0.90 9.98 -1.88
CA LEU A 245 0.53 10.17 -2.15
C LEU A 245 0.80 10.68 -3.56
N ALA A 246 0.03 10.27 -4.57
CA ALA A 246 0.15 10.81 -5.92
C ALA A 246 -0.18 12.31 -5.96
N GLN A 247 -1.13 12.76 -5.12
CA GLN A 247 -1.57 14.17 -5.07
C GLN A 247 -0.73 15.03 -4.12
N GLN A 248 -0.14 14.45 -3.07
CA GLN A 248 0.57 15.16 -1.99
C GLN A 248 1.90 14.47 -1.64
N PRO A 249 2.83 14.29 -2.59
CA PRO A 249 4.07 13.54 -2.36
C PRO A 249 5.00 14.20 -1.35
N GLU A 250 4.91 15.54 -1.20
CA GLU A 250 5.77 16.32 -0.29
C GLU A 250 5.35 16.24 1.20
N LYS A 251 4.19 15.64 1.48
CA LYS A 251 3.63 15.54 2.85
C LYS A 251 3.15 14.12 3.16
N PRO A 252 4.03 13.11 3.12
CA PRO A 252 3.62 11.72 3.18
C PRO A 252 2.82 11.36 4.43
N PHE A 253 3.25 11.81 5.62
CA PHE A 253 2.53 11.55 6.87
C PHE A 253 1.09 12.08 6.84
N ALA A 254 0.93 13.35 6.46
CA ALA A 254 -0.38 13.97 6.40
C ALA A 254 -1.26 13.38 5.30
N ALA A 255 -0.68 13.05 4.14
CA ALA A 255 -1.37 12.38 3.03
C ALA A 255 -1.89 11.00 3.45
N LEU A 256 -1.06 10.16 4.05
CA LEU A 256 -1.44 8.83 4.49
C LEU A 256 -2.48 8.87 5.63
N THR A 257 -2.34 9.79 6.59
CA THR A 257 -3.34 9.97 7.66
C THR A 257 -4.69 10.40 7.09
N THR A 258 -4.69 11.32 6.11
CA THR A 258 -5.92 11.78 5.43
C THR A 258 -6.53 10.67 4.57
N ALA A 259 -5.70 9.82 3.94
CA ALA A 259 -6.16 8.65 3.19
C ALA A 259 -6.98 7.71 4.06
N ILE A 260 -6.55 7.46 5.31
CA ILE A 260 -7.32 6.65 6.27
C ILE A 260 -8.68 7.29 6.53
N PHE A 261 -8.73 8.60 6.82
CA PHE A 261 -9.98 9.31 7.04
C PHE A 261 -10.94 9.14 5.87
N ASN A 262 -10.49 9.39 4.65
CA ASN A 262 -11.33 9.29 3.46
C ASN A 262 -11.79 7.86 3.15
N SER A 263 -10.94 6.87 3.40
CA SER A 263 -11.33 5.46 3.23
C SER A 263 -12.50 5.05 4.13
N LEU A 264 -12.59 5.64 5.35
CA LEU A 264 -13.67 5.40 6.30
C LEU A 264 -14.95 6.19 5.96
N GLN A 265 -14.84 7.36 5.31
CA GLN A 265 -16.02 8.12 4.87
C GLN A 265 -16.76 7.43 3.72
N ALA A 266 -16.03 6.77 2.82
CA ALA A 266 -16.62 6.04 1.71
C ALA A 266 -17.52 4.87 2.15
N GLU A 267 -17.27 4.27 3.31
CA GLU A 267 -18.12 3.21 3.89
C GLU A 267 -19.49 3.70 4.37
N LYS A 268 -19.62 4.99 4.68
CA LYS A 268 -20.89 5.58 5.12
C LYS A 268 -21.81 5.97 3.97
N ALA A 269 -21.27 6.02 2.75
CA ALA A 269 -21.97 6.43 1.55
C ALA A 269 -22.54 5.24 0.75
N GLU A 270 -22.14 4.00 1.08
CA GLU A 270 -22.68 2.73 0.58
C GLU A 270 -23.79 2.21 1.50
#